data_f4868e0d928324e4d141f15ba399da70
#
_entry.id   f4868e0d928324e4d141f15ba399da70
#
_cell.length_a   1.000
_cell.length_b   1.000
_cell.length_c   1.000
_cell.angle_alpha   90.00
_cell.angle_beta   90.00
_cell.angle_gamma   90.00
#
_symmetry.space_group_name_H-M   'P 1'
#
loop_
_entity.id
_entity.type
_entity.pdbx_description
1 polymer ?
#
loop_
_entity_poly.entity_id
_entity_poly.type
_entity_poly.pdbx_seq_one_letter_code
_entity_poly.pdbx_strand_id
1 'polypeptide(L)'
;MVLAASVAQVIPYVPFSHEVAELAQPVAEAQNVLGVIPMSHGLILVGIIFTIGLCGVMVRRNFLFMLMSLEIMMNAAALAFVIAGSRWVDPDGQVMFILILTLAAAEVSIGLAILLQFYRKRGHLDVDSANEMKG
;
A
#
# COMPACT_ATOMS: atom_id res chain seq x y z
N MET A 1 15.42 -35.03 45.90
CA MET A 1 14.80 -33.74 46.18
C MET A 1 15.79 -32.55 46.10
N VAL A 2 17.11 -32.79 46.07
CA VAL A 2 18.15 -31.73 45.97
C VAL A 2 18.51 -31.33 44.57
N LEU A 3 18.31 -32.22 43.58
CA LEU A 3 18.60 -31.91 42.13
C LEU A 3 17.61 -30.98 41.47
N ALA A 4 16.35 -30.92 41.93
CA ALA A 4 15.32 -30.02 41.34
C ALA A 4 15.53 -28.56 41.75
N ALA A 5 16.16 -28.30 42.87
CA ALA A 5 16.43 -26.92 43.34
C ALA A 5 17.66 -26.33 42.62
N SER A 6 18.57 -27.14 42.09
CA SER A 6 19.77 -26.67 41.36
C SER A 6 19.49 -26.21 39.93
N VAL A 7 18.47 -26.78 39.29
CA VAL A 7 18.10 -26.40 37.90
C VAL A 7 17.32 -25.07 37.84
N ALA A 8 16.59 -24.75 38.88
CA ALA A 8 15.83 -23.48 38.97
C ALA A 8 16.72 -22.23 39.09
N GLN A 9 17.99 -22.39 39.48
CA GLN A 9 18.96 -21.28 39.59
C GLN A 9 19.74 -20.97 38.30
N VAL A 10 19.67 -21.85 37.29
CA VAL A 10 20.47 -21.71 36.06
C VAL A 10 19.72 -20.98 34.94
N ILE A 11 18.39 -20.94 35.01
CA ILE A 11 17.57 -20.19 34.04
C ILE A 11 16.98 -19.00 34.78
N PRO A 12 17.50 -17.78 34.53
CA PRO A 12 16.83 -16.58 35.07
C PRO A 12 15.42 -16.53 34.49
N TYR A 13 14.42 -16.60 35.35
CA TYR A 13 13.02 -16.36 34.97
C TYR A 13 12.93 -14.93 34.44
N VAL A 14 12.94 -14.79 33.14
CA VAL A 14 12.63 -13.52 32.49
C VAL A 14 11.10 -13.47 32.40
N PRO A 15 10.44 -12.60 33.17
CA PRO A 15 9.00 -12.48 33.07
C PRO A 15 8.63 -12.09 31.64
N PHE A 16 7.64 -12.75 31.07
CA PHE A 16 7.11 -12.50 29.73
C PHE A 16 6.88 -11.01 29.42
N SER A 17 6.56 -10.25 30.45
CA SER A 17 6.45 -8.79 30.40
C SER A 17 7.76 -8.08 30.00
N HIS A 18 8.92 -8.63 30.39
CA HIS A 18 10.23 -8.04 30.03
C HIS A 18 10.59 -8.27 28.57
N GLU A 19 10.32 -9.46 28.07
CA GLU A 19 10.57 -9.83 26.69
C GLU A 19 9.67 -9.05 25.73
N VAL A 20 8.38 -8.87 26.07
CA VAL A 20 7.46 -8.04 25.31
C VAL A 20 7.85 -6.56 25.36
N ALA A 21 8.36 -6.06 26.49
CA ALA A 21 8.81 -4.68 26.59
C ALA A 21 10.07 -4.42 25.72
N GLU A 22 10.98 -5.37 25.66
CA GLU A 22 12.19 -5.27 24.84
C GLU A 22 11.87 -5.30 23.34
N LEU A 23 10.92 -6.14 22.92
CA LEU A 23 10.42 -6.19 21.54
C LEU A 23 9.58 -4.94 21.16
N ALA A 24 8.97 -4.29 22.15
CA ALA A 24 8.17 -3.08 21.93
C ALA A 24 9.02 -1.80 21.77
N GLN A 25 10.26 -1.79 22.28
CA GLN A 25 11.13 -0.61 22.24
C GLN A 25 11.44 -0.14 20.81
N PRO A 26 11.85 -1.00 19.85
CA PRO A 26 12.12 -0.57 18.49
C PRO A 26 10.86 -0.05 17.78
N VAL A 27 9.69 -0.58 18.12
CA VAL A 27 8.41 -0.11 17.59
C VAL A 27 8.05 1.26 18.14
N ALA A 28 8.26 1.49 19.44
CA ALA A 28 8.04 2.79 20.09
C ALA A 28 9.01 3.86 19.58
N GLU A 29 10.26 3.49 19.32
CA GLU A 29 11.27 4.39 18.75
C GLU A 29 10.94 4.74 17.29
N ALA A 30 10.51 3.77 16.50
CA ALA A 30 10.01 4.00 15.14
C ALA A 30 8.77 4.92 15.12
N GLN A 31 7.86 4.75 16.07
CA GLN A 31 6.69 5.63 16.24
C GLN A 31 7.09 7.07 16.62
N ASN A 32 8.11 7.24 17.44
CA ASN A 32 8.63 8.56 17.79
C ASN A 32 9.28 9.26 16.59
N VAL A 33 10.00 8.54 15.74
CA VAL A 33 10.58 9.07 14.51
C VAL A 33 9.47 9.42 13.50
N LEU A 34 8.45 8.60 13.36
CA LEU A 34 7.28 8.86 12.51
C LEU A 34 6.42 10.01 13.06
N GLY A 35 6.36 10.19 14.37
CA GLY A 35 5.67 11.32 15.03
C GLY A 35 6.33 12.67 14.77
N VAL A 36 7.59 12.70 14.34
CA VAL A 36 8.32 13.93 13.95
C VAL A 36 7.93 14.40 12.56
N ILE A 37 7.42 13.50 11.69
CA ILE A 37 6.97 13.88 10.35
C ILE A 37 5.53 14.41 10.44
N PRO A 38 5.29 15.71 10.19
CA PRO A 38 3.92 16.25 10.22
C PRO A 38 3.07 15.54 9.16
N MET A 39 1.85 15.16 9.52
CA MET A 39 0.87 14.52 8.62
C MET A 39 0.69 15.31 7.31
N SER A 40 0.83 16.64 7.38
CA SER A 40 0.76 17.52 6.22
C SER A 40 1.78 17.19 5.13
N HIS A 41 3.01 16.81 5.48
CA HIS A 41 4.02 16.43 4.50
C HIS A 41 3.66 15.12 3.79
N GLY A 42 3.12 14.15 4.54
CA GLY A 42 2.63 12.90 3.96
C GLY A 42 1.48 13.11 3.00
N LEU A 43 0.49 13.95 3.37
CA LEU A 43 -0.65 14.28 2.52
C LEU A 43 -0.25 15.10 1.28
N ILE A 44 0.74 15.99 1.39
CA ILE A 44 1.30 16.70 0.24
C ILE A 44 1.93 15.72 -0.75
N LEU A 45 2.72 14.77 -0.25
CA LEU A 45 3.34 13.74 -1.09
C LEU A 45 2.26 12.91 -1.82
N VAL A 46 1.23 12.46 -1.09
CA VAL A 46 0.09 11.75 -1.69
C VAL A 46 -0.59 12.59 -2.77
N GLY A 47 -0.83 13.88 -2.50
CA GLY A 47 -1.43 14.81 -3.46
C GLY A 47 -0.59 14.95 -4.74
N ILE A 48 0.73 15.02 -4.60
CA ILE A 48 1.64 15.10 -5.74
C ILE A 48 1.58 13.81 -6.57
N ILE A 49 1.70 12.64 -5.94
CA ILE A 49 1.66 11.34 -6.64
C ILE A 49 0.30 11.15 -7.33
N PHE A 50 -0.79 11.47 -6.65
CA PHE A 50 -2.15 11.39 -7.21
C PHE A 50 -2.31 12.29 -8.44
N THR A 51 -1.81 13.53 -8.36
CA THR A 51 -1.88 14.48 -9.46
C THR A 51 -1.06 14.02 -10.67
N ILE A 52 0.13 13.43 -10.43
CA ILE A 52 0.96 12.86 -11.49
C ILE A 52 0.22 11.71 -12.18
N GLY A 53 -0.41 10.81 -11.42
CA GLY A 53 -1.23 9.71 -11.95
C GLY A 53 -2.41 10.25 -12.77
N LEU A 54 -3.12 11.24 -12.26
CA LEU A 54 -4.26 11.87 -12.94
C LEU A 54 -3.83 12.53 -14.27
N CYS A 55 -2.74 13.26 -14.27
CA CYS A 55 -2.16 13.84 -15.48
C CYS A 55 -1.79 12.74 -16.50
N GLY A 56 -1.22 11.63 -16.03
CA GLY A 56 -0.87 10.49 -16.86
C GLY A 56 -2.08 9.90 -17.58
N VAL A 57 -3.21 9.74 -16.89
CA VAL A 57 -4.46 9.26 -17.47
C VAL A 57 -5.00 10.23 -18.54
N MET A 58 -4.94 11.53 -18.26
CA MET A 58 -5.52 12.55 -19.16
C MET A 58 -4.68 12.81 -20.41
N VAL A 59 -3.35 12.72 -20.29
CA VAL A 59 -2.43 13.11 -21.39
C VAL A 59 -2.14 11.92 -22.31
N ARG A 60 -2.18 10.70 -21.82
CA ARG A 60 -1.80 9.51 -22.61
C ARG A 60 -3.01 8.88 -23.28
N ARG A 61 -2.87 8.63 -24.59
CA ARG A 61 -3.89 7.96 -25.42
C ARG A 61 -3.66 6.46 -25.58
N ASN A 62 -2.71 5.92 -24.86
CA ASN A 62 -2.36 4.49 -24.92
C ASN A 62 -2.93 3.79 -23.68
N PHE A 63 -3.73 2.74 -23.88
CA PHE A 63 -4.38 1.98 -22.81
C PHE A 63 -3.42 1.45 -21.76
N LEU A 64 -2.21 1.00 -22.16
CA LEU A 64 -1.24 0.48 -21.23
C LEU A 64 -0.73 1.58 -20.28
N PHE A 65 -0.42 2.75 -20.80
CA PHE A 65 0.02 3.89 -19.98
C PHE A 65 -1.11 4.43 -19.10
N MET A 66 -2.35 4.39 -19.57
CA MET A 66 -3.52 4.76 -18.77
C MET A 66 -3.67 3.81 -17.58
N LEU A 67 -3.56 2.50 -17.81
CA LEU A 67 -3.63 1.48 -16.74
C LEU A 67 -2.52 1.70 -15.70
N MET A 68 -1.27 1.93 -16.12
CA MET A 68 -0.17 2.24 -15.20
C MET A 68 -0.42 3.52 -14.39
N SER A 69 -0.97 4.56 -15.02
CA SER A 69 -1.28 5.83 -14.36
C SER A 69 -2.39 5.67 -13.33
N LEU A 70 -3.38 4.83 -13.63
CA LEU A 70 -4.47 4.51 -12.71
C LEU A 70 -3.94 3.77 -11.48
N GLU A 71 -2.99 2.86 -11.67
CA GLU A 71 -2.33 2.16 -10.56
C GLU A 71 -1.54 3.12 -9.65
N ILE A 72 -0.86 4.11 -10.23
CA ILE A 72 -0.19 5.16 -9.45
C ILE A 72 -1.21 5.93 -8.60
N MET A 73 -2.38 6.24 -9.13
CA MET A 73 -3.46 6.91 -8.38
C MET A 73 -3.99 6.03 -7.24
N MET A 74 -4.19 4.73 -7.48
CA MET A 74 -4.65 3.79 -6.45
C MET A 74 -3.62 3.64 -5.33
N ASN A 75 -2.32 3.57 -5.67
CA ASN A 75 -1.24 3.54 -4.69
C ASN A 75 -1.19 4.83 -3.85
N ALA A 76 -1.41 5.99 -4.46
CA ALA A 76 -1.49 7.26 -3.74
C ALA A 76 -2.67 7.27 -2.76
N ALA A 77 -3.85 6.78 -3.17
CA ALA A 77 -5.01 6.67 -2.31
C ALA A 77 -4.76 5.70 -1.14
N ALA A 78 -4.14 4.55 -1.40
CA ALA A 78 -3.77 3.59 -0.37
C ALA A 78 -2.82 4.21 0.67
N LEU A 79 -1.81 4.94 0.21
CA LEU A 79 -0.88 5.66 1.09
C LEU A 79 -1.59 6.72 1.94
N ALA A 80 -2.61 7.41 1.40
CA ALA A 80 -3.41 8.37 2.15
C ALA A 80 -4.09 7.73 3.37
N PHE A 81 -4.66 6.53 3.20
CA PHE A 81 -5.30 5.80 4.30
C PHE A 81 -4.30 5.38 5.38
N VAL A 82 -3.09 4.95 5.00
CA VAL A 82 -2.04 4.60 5.97
C VAL A 82 -1.63 5.84 6.78
N ILE A 83 -1.42 6.98 6.10
CA ILE A 83 -1.04 8.23 6.76
C ILE A 83 -2.17 8.72 7.68
N ALA A 84 -3.41 8.65 7.23
CA ALA A 84 -4.56 9.02 8.06
C ALA A 84 -4.69 8.08 9.27
N GLY A 85 -4.63 6.76 9.09
CA GLY A 85 -4.73 5.76 10.16
C GLY A 85 -3.63 5.90 11.20
N SER A 86 -2.42 6.25 10.82
CA SER A 86 -1.30 6.44 11.74
C SER A 86 -1.53 7.56 12.76
N ARG A 87 -2.39 8.53 12.46
CA ARG A 87 -2.71 9.65 13.32
C ARG A 87 -3.55 9.23 14.53
N TRP A 88 -4.49 8.31 14.34
CA TRP A 88 -5.41 7.87 15.38
C TRP A 88 -4.98 6.55 16.03
N VAL A 89 -3.79 6.02 15.66
CA VAL A 89 -3.29 4.72 16.15
C VAL A 89 -4.31 3.61 15.90
N ASP A 90 -5.05 3.73 14.78
CA ASP A 90 -6.13 2.83 14.43
C ASP A 90 -5.66 1.88 13.30
N PRO A 91 -5.87 0.56 13.44
CA PRO A 91 -5.51 -0.42 12.42
C PRO A 91 -6.36 -0.29 11.14
N ASP A 92 -7.47 0.44 11.16
CA ASP A 92 -8.40 0.60 10.03
C ASP A 92 -7.70 1.17 8.79
N GLY A 93 -6.73 2.07 8.96
CA GLY A 93 -5.94 2.60 7.86
C GLY A 93 -5.13 1.53 7.12
N GLN A 94 -4.59 0.54 7.85
CA GLN A 94 -3.87 -0.59 7.27
C GLN A 94 -4.80 -1.59 6.60
N VAL A 95 -5.98 -1.81 7.17
CA VAL A 95 -7.02 -2.67 6.58
C VAL A 95 -7.46 -2.08 5.24
N MET A 96 -7.73 -0.78 5.19
CA MET A 96 -8.09 -0.08 3.95
C MET A 96 -6.96 -0.12 2.91
N PHE A 97 -5.71 -0.02 3.33
CA PHE A 97 -4.55 -0.19 2.45
C PHE A 97 -4.54 -1.56 1.79
N ILE A 98 -4.69 -2.64 2.56
CA ILE A 98 -4.71 -4.02 2.04
C ILE A 98 -5.89 -4.22 1.08
N LEU A 99 -7.06 -3.66 1.41
CA LEU A 99 -8.25 -3.74 0.57
C LEU A 99 -8.03 -3.05 -0.79
N ILE A 100 -7.45 -1.85 -0.78
CA ILE A 100 -7.12 -1.12 -2.02
C ILE A 100 -6.06 -1.87 -2.83
N LEU A 101 -5.04 -2.44 -2.17
CA LEU A 101 -4.00 -3.22 -2.83
C LEU A 101 -4.56 -4.46 -3.54
N THR A 102 -5.48 -5.18 -2.90
CA THR A 102 -6.15 -6.35 -3.50
C THR A 102 -7.05 -5.95 -4.67
N LEU A 103 -7.74 -4.81 -4.56
CA LEU A 103 -8.56 -4.26 -5.63
C LEU A 103 -7.69 -3.84 -6.84
N ALA A 104 -6.58 -3.15 -6.60
CA ALA A 104 -5.61 -2.76 -7.63
C ALA A 104 -5.05 -3.99 -8.37
N ALA A 105 -4.69 -5.06 -7.66
CA ALA A 105 -4.22 -6.30 -8.26
C ALA A 105 -5.28 -6.95 -9.16
N ALA A 106 -6.54 -6.95 -8.73
CA ALA A 106 -7.65 -7.46 -9.53
C ALA A 106 -7.89 -6.59 -10.78
N GLU A 107 -7.84 -5.27 -10.64
CA GLU A 107 -8.01 -4.32 -11.74
C GLU A 107 -6.93 -4.48 -12.81
N VAL A 108 -5.67 -4.58 -12.42
CA VAL A 108 -4.56 -4.82 -13.36
C VAL A 108 -4.74 -6.13 -14.11
N SER A 109 -5.17 -7.19 -13.43
CA SER A 109 -5.41 -8.50 -14.07
C SER A 109 -6.49 -8.43 -15.13
N ILE A 110 -7.62 -7.79 -14.82
CA ILE A 110 -8.75 -7.61 -15.75
C ILE A 110 -8.35 -6.62 -16.86
N GLY A 111 -7.72 -5.52 -16.51
CA GLY A 111 -7.27 -4.50 -17.43
C GLY A 111 -6.29 -5.05 -18.46
N LEU A 112 -5.33 -5.87 -18.02
CA LEU A 112 -4.37 -6.51 -18.91
C LEU A 112 -5.03 -7.54 -19.85
N ALA A 113 -6.03 -8.29 -19.37
CA ALA A 113 -6.79 -9.24 -20.20
C ALA A 113 -7.56 -8.51 -21.32
N ILE A 114 -8.23 -7.40 -20.98
CA ILE A 114 -8.96 -6.56 -21.94
C ILE A 114 -7.97 -5.94 -22.96
N LEU A 115 -6.85 -5.43 -22.49
CA LEU A 115 -5.82 -4.81 -23.28
C LEU A 115 -5.21 -5.81 -24.29
N LEU A 116 -4.96 -7.04 -23.84
CA LEU A 116 -4.45 -8.11 -24.70
C LEU A 116 -5.48 -8.50 -25.78
N GLN A 117 -6.76 -8.59 -25.41
CA GLN A 117 -7.85 -8.87 -26.34
C GLN A 117 -7.98 -7.75 -27.38
N PHE A 118 -7.90 -6.49 -26.94
CA PHE A 118 -7.95 -5.32 -27.81
C PHE A 118 -6.77 -5.30 -28.78
N TYR A 119 -5.56 -5.53 -28.28
CA TYR A 119 -4.35 -5.61 -29.11
C TYR A 119 -4.43 -6.72 -30.18
N ARG A 120 -4.93 -7.90 -29.79
CA ARG A 120 -5.13 -9.02 -30.74
C ARG A 120 -6.12 -8.68 -31.86
N LYS A 121 -7.11 -7.86 -31.57
CA LYS A 121 -8.16 -7.50 -32.53
C LYS A 121 -7.77 -6.32 -33.44
N ARG A 122 -6.99 -5.36 -32.92
CA ARG A 122 -6.68 -4.09 -33.60
C ARG A 122 -5.21 -3.93 -33.99
N GLY A 123 -4.29 -4.65 -33.39
CA GLY A 123 -2.85 -4.56 -33.64
C GLY A 123 -2.15 -3.36 -33.00
N HIS A 124 -2.88 -2.47 -32.34
CA HIS A 124 -2.37 -1.29 -31.65
C HIS A 124 -3.19 -0.99 -30.37
N LEU A 125 -2.63 -0.19 -29.46
CA LEU A 125 -3.19 0.10 -28.12
C LEU A 125 -3.71 1.54 -28.02
N ASP A 126 -4.06 2.17 -29.13
CA ASP A 126 -4.53 3.55 -29.15
C ASP A 126 -6.02 3.62 -28.76
N VAL A 127 -6.34 4.47 -27.78
CA VAL A 127 -7.71 4.68 -27.27
C VAL A 127 -8.62 5.24 -28.34
N ASP A 128 -8.10 6.11 -29.22
CA ASP A 128 -8.88 6.72 -30.29
C ASP A 128 -9.48 5.69 -31.26
N SER A 129 -8.82 4.52 -31.40
CA SER A 129 -9.31 3.43 -32.22
C SER A 129 -10.45 2.62 -31.57
N ALA A 130 -10.69 2.80 -30.27
CA ALA A 130 -11.82 2.18 -29.58
C ALA A 130 -13.16 2.87 -29.88
N ASN A 131 -13.13 4.08 -30.44
CA ASN A 131 -14.31 4.88 -30.73
C ASN A 131 -15.10 4.42 -31.97
N GLU A 132 -14.65 3.36 -32.66
CA GLU A 132 -15.39 2.75 -33.76
C GLU A 132 -16.42 1.72 -33.27
N MET A 133 -17.17 2.04 -32.23
CA MET A 133 -18.39 1.31 -31.88
C MET A 133 -19.54 1.74 -32.82
N LYS A 134 -19.40 1.38 -34.09
CA LYS A 134 -20.55 1.28 -34.99
C LYS A 134 -21.10 -0.13 -34.87
N GLY A 135 -22.21 -0.26 -34.13
CA GLY A 135 -23.08 -1.41 -34.23
C GLY A 135 -23.72 -1.45 -35.60
#